data_c23f0cc21aafff29ee23a81909aae5ea
#
_entry.id   c23f0cc21aafff29ee23a81909aae5ea
#
_cell.length_a   1.000
_cell.length_b   1.000
_cell.length_c   1.000
_cell.angle_alpha   90.00
_cell.angle_beta   90.00
_cell.angle_gamma   90.00
#
_symmetry.space_group_name_H-M   'P 1'
#
loop_
_entity.id
_entity.type
_entity.pdbx_description
1 polymer ?
#
loop_
_entity_poly.entity_id
_entity_poly.type
_entity_poly.pdbx_seq_one_letter_code
_entity_poly.pdbx_strand_id
1 'polypeptide(L)'
;MEFYRSAVSLLVLLTLLAVTASSAIAEEKQLSAEKPKAESFRTALNKETSTLNIPIEMSTAELVKILNASVPKELYKGSTKTKGISADILRNGPIAISASDNFLHISLPVTMSLSYGMFETQPLSMKLKFRVSASVTPDWRLHTDIFYMGVSDLLAENVGIGPMSFSPRSIIDGITQPVQKAISGLVAQKINEQLPLKAQVAKVWERAQTPILLDKTFKTWLKLTPREVMLFPLNAQNNRVKLSVGISTFAEVVVGPEPALQARRPLPDLKLVNTFDKTFRIALNADIFYKDLREVVAPLLLNKQFDSDGKSIIIKDFDLSGNGDKLVVKLETQGSLDGVVYLTAKPVFNAQTNVFSVEDVDFDLQSQSLLLKTAAWFLHGTIRGIIQEKLNMNLTEQLEKSRQTAAKALSRMQLADHVFLKSDIHNLKLKDVLVQQDKISIQVYTEGESAILFQ
;
A
#
# COMPACT_ATOMS: atom_id res chain seq x y z
N MET A 1 2.26 13.78 8.40
CA MET A 1 2.72 14.60 9.53
C MET A 1 1.88 15.87 9.70
N GLU A 2 1.78 16.73 8.69
CA GLU A 2 0.95 17.94 8.75
C GLU A 2 -0.57 17.64 8.80
N PHE A 3 -1.04 16.55 8.20
CA PHE A 3 -2.44 16.15 8.29
C PHE A 3 -2.87 15.90 9.75
N TYR A 4 -2.01 15.22 10.53
CA TYR A 4 -2.26 15.01 11.94
C TYR A 4 -2.13 16.32 12.74
N ARG A 5 -1.11 17.15 12.43
CA ARG A 5 -1.02 18.52 12.98
C ARG A 5 -2.26 19.33 12.64
N SER A 6 -2.79 19.21 11.43
CA SER A 6 -4.02 19.89 11.03
C SER A 6 -5.25 19.34 11.73
N ALA A 7 -5.36 18.02 11.93
CA ALA A 7 -6.46 17.41 12.68
C ALA A 7 -6.36 17.76 14.18
N VAL A 8 -5.16 17.74 14.75
CA VAL A 8 -4.90 18.17 16.13
C VAL A 8 -5.03 19.70 16.25
N SER A 9 -4.56 20.48 15.28
CA SER A 9 -4.76 21.93 15.23
C SER A 9 -6.23 22.29 15.09
N LEU A 10 -6.99 21.48 14.35
CA LEU A 10 -8.43 21.64 14.20
C LEU A 10 -9.16 21.50 15.55
N LEU A 11 -8.77 20.50 16.35
CA LEU A 11 -9.35 20.27 17.67
C LEU A 11 -8.76 21.20 18.74
N VAL A 12 -7.50 21.59 18.60
CA VAL A 12 -6.88 22.66 19.41
C VAL A 12 -7.55 24.00 19.14
N LEU A 13 -7.93 24.30 17.91
CA LEU A 13 -8.72 25.48 17.58
C LEU A 13 -10.15 25.39 18.15
N LEU A 14 -10.76 24.20 18.18
CA LEU A 14 -12.06 23.97 18.83
C LEU A 14 -12.07 24.42 20.29
N THR A 15 -10.92 24.31 20.95
CA THR A 15 -10.78 24.64 22.36
C THR A 15 -10.16 26.02 22.60
N LEU A 16 -9.33 26.55 21.69
CA LEU A 16 -8.64 27.85 21.80
C LEU A 16 -9.55 29.06 21.57
N LEU A 17 -10.70 28.88 20.95
CA LEU A 17 -11.52 29.97 20.43
C LEU A 17 -12.62 30.45 21.39
N ALA A 18 -12.64 29.97 22.61
CA ALA A 18 -13.50 30.50 23.65
C ALA A 18 -13.05 31.87 24.18
N VAL A 19 -12.06 32.56 23.50
CA VAL A 19 -11.34 33.61 24.22
C VAL A 19 -10.82 34.77 23.37
N THR A 20 -11.42 35.90 23.56
CA THR A 20 -10.79 37.23 23.65
C THR A 20 -11.79 38.25 24.23
N ALA A 21 -11.33 38.99 25.19
CA ALA A 21 -11.61 40.35 25.69
C ALA A 21 -12.29 40.51 27.06
N SER A 22 -11.58 41.15 27.87
CA SER A 22 -11.58 42.14 28.99
C SER A 22 -12.78 42.29 29.96
N SER A 23 -12.40 42.18 31.21
CA SER A 23 -12.78 42.58 32.55
C SER A 23 -14.10 43.26 32.90
N ALA A 24 -14.85 42.67 33.83
CA ALA A 24 -15.51 43.32 34.99
C ALA A 24 -15.93 42.29 36.04
N ILE A 25 -15.72 42.64 37.30
CA ILE A 25 -15.90 41.82 38.50
C ILE A 25 -17.40 41.58 38.78
N ALA A 26 -17.83 40.34 39.01
CA ALA A 26 -19.13 39.99 39.58
C ALA A 26 -19.08 38.69 40.36
N GLU A 27 -19.89 38.62 41.45
CA GLU A 27 -20.03 37.64 42.49
C GLU A 27 -19.98 36.17 42.09
N GLU A 28 -19.19 35.39 42.86
CA GLU A 28 -19.04 33.93 42.75
C GLU A 28 -20.36 33.19 43.04
N LYS A 29 -20.82 32.43 42.09
CA LYS A 29 -21.82 31.40 42.28
C LYS A 29 -21.41 30.14 41.52
N GLN A 30 -21.14 29.08 42.27
CA GLN A 30 -20.68 27.80 41.71
C GLN A 30 -21.79 27.15 40.85
N LEU A 31 -21.49 26.83 39.64
CA LEU A 31 -22.35 26.24 38.64
C LEU A 31 -22.04 24.77 38.42
N SER A 32 -23.04 23.91 38.39
CA SER A 32 -22.91 22.53 38.00
C SER A 32 -23.96 22.20 36.94
N ALA A 33 -23.50 22.03 35.70
CA ALA A 33 -24.34 21.51 34.60
C ALA A 33 -24.44 19.99 34.67
N GLU A 34 -25.56 19.41 34.28
CA GLU A 34 -25.70 17.98 34.11
C GLU A 34 -25.09 17.53 32.78
N LYS A 35 -24.53 16.32 32.79
CA LYS A 35 -24.00 15.70 31.56
C LYS A 35 -25.14 15.47 30.56
N PRO A 36 -24.97 15.79 29.27
CA PRO A 36 -25.95 15.53 28.22
C PRO A 36 -26.46 14.09 28.23
N LYS A 37 -27.76 13.89 27.97
CA LYS A 37 -28.35 12.54 27.89
C LYS A 37 -27.66 11.75 26.80
N ALA A 38 -27.41 10.46 27.08
CA ALA A 38 -26.75 9.59 26.13
C ALA A 38 -27.61 9.37 24.86
N GLU A 39 -26.99 9.61 23.71
CA GLU A 39 -27.57 9.34 22.40
C GLU A 39 -26.92 8.09 21.77
N SER A 40 -27.60 7.49 20.79
CA SER A 40 -27.08 6.32 20.06
C SER A 40 -26.00 6.73 19.09
N PHE A 41 -24.88 5.98 19.07
CA PHE A 41 -23.78 6.21 18.14
C PHE A 41 -24.10 5.66 16.74
N ARG A 42 -23.61 6.33 15.69
CA ARG A 42 -23.52 5.75 14.36
C ARG A 42 -22.63 4.50 14.43
N THR A 43 -22.95 3.51 13.60
CA THR A 43 -22.07 2.36 13.38
C THR A 43 -20.67 2.81 12.97
N ALA A 44 -19.67 2.03 13.40
CA ALA A 44 -18.27 2.29 13.06
C ALA A 44 -18.07 2.49 11.54
N LEU A 45 -17.06 3.26 11.15
CA LEU A 45 -16.66 3.40 9.76
C LEU A 45 -16.41 2.03 9.15
N ASN A 46 -16.95 1.79 7.96
CA ASN A 46 -16.71 0.55 7.24
C ASN A 46 -15.21 0.43 6.94
N LYS A 47 -14.61 -0.69 7.36
CA LYS A 47 -13.23 -0.99 6.98
C LYS A 47 -13.20 -1.34 5.50
N GLU A 48 -12.66 -0.44 4.72
CA GLU A 48 -12.48 -0.68 3.30
C GLU A 48 -11.13 -1.31 3.02
N THR A 49 -11.10 -2.18 2.04
CA THR A 49 -9.89 -2.87 1.64
C THR A 49 -9.02 -1.95 0.79
N SER A 50 -7.79 -1.78 1.22
CA SER A 50 -6.74 -1.13 0.44
C SER A 50 -6.13 -2.13 -0.53
N THR A 51 -5.78 -1.68 -1.73
CA THR A 51 -5.06 -2.47 -2.73
C THR A 51 -3.76 -1.75 -3.09
N LEU A 52 -2.66 -2.48 -3.00
CA LEU A 52 -1.35 -2.03 -3.42
C LEU A 52 -0.92 -2.89 -4.60
N ASN A 53 -0.85 -2.32 -5.81
CA ASN A 53 -0.46 -3.00 -7.02
C ASN A 53 0.99 -2.62 -7.36
N ILE A 54 1.85 -3.62 -7.43
CA ILE A 54 3.29 -3.45 -7.55
C ILE A 54 3.75 -4.14 -8.84
N PRO A 55 4.11 -3.40 -9.90
CA PRO A 55 4.77 -3.96 -11.07
C PRO A 55 6.23 -4.29 -10.74
N ILE A 56 6.64 -5.49 -11.14
CA ILE A 56 8.03 -5.97 -11.11
C ILE A 56 8.49 -6.10 -12.55
N GLU A 57 9.50 -5.37 -12.95
CA GLU A 57 10.01 -5.41 -14.32
C GLU A 57 11.44 -5.99 -14.34
N MET A 58 11.69 -6.88 -15.29
CA MET A 58 13.01 -7.44 -15.57
C MET A 58 13.31 -7.28 -17.07
N SER A 59 14.52 -6.87 -17.40
CA SER A 59 14.96 -6.79 -18.79
C SER A 59 15.30 -8.18 -19.36
N THR A 60 15.14 -8.37 -20.66
CA THR A 60 15.60 -9.61 -21.32
C THR A 60 17.11 -9.80 -21.20
N ALA A 61 17.87 -8.69 -21.07
CA ALA A 61 19.32 -8.76 -20.88
C ALA A 61 19.72 -9.43 -19.55
N GLU A 62 18.95 -9.20 -18.49
CA GLU A 62 19.16 -9.90 -17.20
C GLU A 62 18.81 -11.36 -17.29
N LEU A 63 17.72 -11.73 -17.99
CA LEU A 63 17.38 -13.13 -18.26
C LEU A 63 18.45 -13.83 -19.09
N VAL A 64 19.02 -13.14 -20.08
CA VAL A 64 20.14 -13.66 -20.88
C VAL A 64 21.34 -14.02 -20.01
N LYS A 65 21.72 -13.18 -19.03
CA LYS A 65 22.80 -13.48 -18.09
C LYS A 65 22.52 -14.76 -17.29
N ILE A 66 21.30 -14.87 -16.74
CA ILE A 66 20.87 -16.03 -15.96
C ILE A 66 20.91 -17.30 -16.81
N LEU A 67 20.32 -17.29 -18.01
CA LEU A 67 20.25 -18.47 -18.87
C LEU A 67 21.63 -18.88 -19.39
N ASN A 68 22.49 -17.94 -19.74
CA ASN A 68 23.85 -18.27 -20.19
C ASN A 68 24.70 -18.91 -19.09
N ALA A 69 24.46 -18.56 -17.83
CA ALA A 69 25.12 -19.17 -16.69
C ALA A 69 24.55 -20.56 -16.34
N SER A 70 23.27 -20.83 -16.66
CA SER A 70 22.54 -22.02 -16.21
C SER A 70 22.45 -23.14 -17.24
N VAL A 71 22.34 -22.79 -18.54
CA VAL A 71 22.20 -23.79 -19.61
C VAL A 71 23.55 -24.46 -19.90
N PRO A 72 23.66 -25.78 -19.77
CA PRO A 72 24.91 -26.49 -19.98
C PRO A 72 25.40 -26.39 -21.42
N LYS A 73 26.68 -26.71 -21.64
CA LYS A 73 27.29 -26.77 -22.98
C LYS A 73 26.73 -27.95 -23.78
N GLU A 74 26.64 -29.14 -23.16
CA GLU A 74 26.04 -30.33 -23.78
C GLU A 74 24.53 -30.32 -23.55
N LEU A 75 23.75 -30.28 -24.63
CA LEU A 75 22.30 -30.21 -24.59
C LEU A 75 21.66 -31.58 -24.84
N TYR A 76 22.25 -32.38 -25.67
CA TYR A 76 21.78 -33.70 -26.00
C TYR A 76 22.92 -34.58 -26.48
N LYS A 77 22.96 -35.81 -26.04
CA LYS A 77 23.85 -36.83 -26.58
C LYS A 77 23.13 -38.17 -26.55
N GLY A 78 22.88 -38.76 -27.68
CA GLY A 78 22.13 -40.04 -27.73
C GLY A 78 21.52 -40.38 -29.07
N SER A 79 20.81 -41.50 -29.08
CA SER A 79 20.14 -42.01 -30.26
C SER A 79 18.96 -41.16 -30.71
N THR A 80 18.80 -40.98 -31.98
CA THR A 80 17.64 -40.27 -32.59
C THR A 80 16.48 -41.23 -32.84
N LYS A 81 15.33 -40.70 -33.29
CA LYS A 81 14.22 -41.53 -33.78
C LYS A 81 14.55 -42.31 -35.04
N THR A 82 15.55 -41.88 -35.79
CA THR A 82 16.02 -42.57 -36.97
C THR A 82 16.97 -43.71 -36.56
N LYS A 83 16.60 -44.94 -36.87
CA LYS A 83 17.33 -46.15 -36.46
C LYS A 83 18.80 -46.09 -36.86
N GLY A 84 19.67 -46.32 -35.93
CA GLY A 84 21.15 -46.35 -36.12
C GLY A 84 21.81 -44.96 -36.13
N ILE A 85 21.05 -43.85 -36.02
CA ILE A 85 21.63 -42.52 -35.97
C ILE A 85 21.65 -42.04 -34.52
N SER A 86 22.82 -41.52 -34.11
CA SER A 86 23.01 -40.75 -32.87
C SER A 86 23.32 -39.32 -33.16
N ALA A 87 22.93 -38.43 -32.29
CA ALA A 87 23.20 -37.00 -32.38
C ALA A 87 23.92 -36.51 -31.12
N ASP A 88 24.87 -35.60 -31.29
CA ASP A 88 25.51 -34.82 -30.26
C ASP A 88 25.23 -33.34 -30.52
N ILE A 89 24.55 -32.65 -29.57
CA ILE A 89 24.15 -31.25 -29.70
C ILE A 89 24.84 -30.46 -28.60
N LEU A 90 25.70 -29.56 -29.01
CA LEU A 90 26.45 -28.67 -28.12
C LEU A 90 26.04 -27.22 -28.35
N ARG A 91 25.93 -26.47 -27.26
CA ARG A 91 25.80 -25.01 -27.34
C ARG A 91 27.09 -24.39 -27.84
N ASN A 92 27.05 -23.58 -28.91
CA ASN A 92 28.22 -22.97 -29.51
C ASN A 92 28.22 -21.43 -29.50
N GLY A 93 27.35 -20.80 -28.65
CA GLY A 93 27.30 -19.34 -28.56
C GLY A 93 26.38 -18.84 -27.44
N PRO A 94 26.28 -17.52 -27.29
CA PRO A 94 25.40 -16.92 -26.30
C PRO A 94 23.92 -17.09 -26.70
N ILE A 95 23.10 -17.34 -25.71
CA ILE A 95 21.63 -17.38 -25.85
C ILE A 95 21.13 -15.95 -26.04
N ALA A 96 20.26 -15.73 -27.02
CA ALA A 96 19.57 -14.47 -27.21
C ALA A 96 18.10 -14.61 -26.80
N ILE A 97 17.56 -13.57 -26.15
CA ILE A 97 16.16 -13.51 -25.74
C ILE A 97 15.55 -12.20 -26.22
N SER A 98 14.37 -12.28 -26.81
CA SER A 98 13.49 -11.13 -27.04
C SER A 98 12.12 -11.36 -26.42
N ALA A 99 11.40 -10.28 -26.13
CA ALA A 99 10.06 -10.33 -25.55
C ALA A 99 9.07 -9.60 -26.47
N SER A 100 8.10 -10.33 -26.99
CA SER A 100 7.00 -9.83 -27.81
C SER A 100 5.77 -10.72 -27.66
N ASP A 101 4.59 -10.17 -27.93
CA ASP A 101 3.31 -10.89 -27.96
C ASP A 101 3.01 -11.73 -26.70
N ASN A 102 3.45 -11.25 -25.55
CA ASN A 102 3.38 -11.92 -24.26
C ASN A 102 4.17 -13.24 -24.15
N PHE A 103 5.15 -13.42 -25.04
CA PHE A 103 6.07 -14.55 -25.02
C PHE A 103 7.52 -14.10 -24.96
N LEU A 104 8.35 -14.97 -24.41
CA LEU A 104 9.79 -14.89 -24.58
C LEU A 104 10.19 -15.74 -25.80
N HIS A 105 10.94 -15.16 -26.71
CA HIS A 105 11.52 -15.85 -27.85
C HIS A 105 12.99 -16.08 -27.57
N ILE A 106 13.37 -17.36 -27.48
CA ILE A 106 14.76 -17.78 -27.20
C ILE A 106 15.39 -18.25 -28.50
N SER A 107 16.56 -17.75 -28.80
CA SER A 107 17.42 -18.22 -29.86
C SER A 107 18.68 -18.81 -29.26
N LEU A 108 18.87 -20.13 -29.43
CA LEU A 108 19.93 -20.93 -28.85
C LEU A 108 20.88 -21.42 -29.97
N PRO A 109 22.07 -20.82 -30.09
CA PRO A 109 23.07 -21.29 -31.05
C PRO A 109 23.61 -22.65 -30.62
N VAL A 110 23.62 -23.60 -31.59
CA VAL A 110 24.09 -24.96 -31.33
C VAL A 110 24.91 -25.47 -32.52
N THR A 111 25.76 -26.44 -32.21
CA THR A 111 26.41 -27.29 -33.20
C THR A 111 25.91 -28.70 -33.00
N MET A 112 25.53 -29.37 -34.06
CA MET A 112 25.08 -30.75 -34.09
C MET A 112 26.01 -31.61 -34.94
N SER A 113 26.47 -32.69 -34.37
CA SER A 113 27.16 -33.80 -35.10
C SER A 113 26.23 -35.01 -35.11
N LEU A 114 26.18 -35.69 -36.26
CA LEU A 114 25.42 -36.93 -36.42
C LEU A 114 26.37 -38.07 -36.67
N SER A 115 26.10 -39.24 -36.08
CA SER A 115 26.89 -40.45 -36.27
C SER A 115 26.01 -41.65 -36.67
N TYR A 116 26.56 -42.49 -37.61
CA TYR A 116 25.97 -43.75 -38.02
C TYR A 116 27.09 -44.81 -38.12
N GLY A 117 27.08 -45.75 -37.22
CA GLY A 117 28.20 -46.71 -37.08
C GLY A 117 29.51 -45.96 -36.81
N MET A 118 30.51 -46.14 -37.76
CA MET A 118 31.81 -45.45 -37.70
C MET A 118 31.86 -44.13 -38.44
N PHE A 119 30.77 -43.73 -39.07
CA PHE A 119 30.69 -42.48 -39.83
C PHE A 119 30.15 -41.36 -39.00
N GLU A 120 30.74 -40.15 -39.14
CA GLU A 120 30.28 -38.93 -38.47
C GLU A 120 30.23 -37.77 -39.44
N THR A 121 29.25 -36.84 -39.27
CA THR A 121 29.18 -35.61 -40.07
C THR A 121 30.19 -34.59 -39.56
N GLN A 122 30.54 -33.66 -40.45
CA GLN A 122 31.05 -32.37 -39.97
C GLN A 122 30.03 -31.71 -39.09
N PRO A 123 30.46 -30.96 -38.04
CA PRO A 123 29.55 -30.23 -37.16
C PRO A 123 28.70 -29.23 -37.93
N LEU A 124 27.38 -29.31 -37.76
CA LEU A 124 26.39 -28.44 -38.38
C LEU A 124 25.99 -27.33 -37.39
N SER A 125 26.28 -26.09 -37.77
CA SER A 125 25.87 -24.92 -36.96
C SER A 125 24.49 -24.46 -37.34
N MET A 126 23.68 -24.13 -36.31
CA MET A 126 22.29 -23.63 -36.45
C MET A 126 21.83 -22.92 -35.21
N LYS A 127 20.65 -22.32 -35.25
CA LYS A 127 19.98 -21.75 -34.09
C LYS A 127 18.65 -22.46 -33.83
N LEU A 128 18.48 -23.04 -32.68
CA LEU A 128 17.20 -23.55 -32.23
C LEU A 128 16.34 -22.39 -31.71
N LYS A 129 15.12 -22.32 -32.21
CA LYS A 129 14.13 -21.28 -31.84
C LYS A 129 13.10 -21.86 -30.87
N PHE A 130 12.87 -21.17 -29.77
CA PHE A 130 11.84 -21.55 -28.82
C PHE A 130 10.98 -20.33 -28.48
N ARG A 131 9.70 -20.60 -28.24
CA ARG A 131 8.75 -19.67 -27.64
C ARG A 131 8.43 -20.17 -26.23
N VAL A 132 8.54 -19.28 -25.24
CA VAL A 132 8.33 -19.61 -23.83
C VAL A 132 7.20 -18.76 -23.28
N SER A 133 6.21 -19.42 -22.69
CA SER A 133 5.28 -18.78 -21.77
C SER A 133 5.70 -19.12 -20.33
N ALA A 134 5.49 -18.17 -19.43
CA ALA A 134 5.74 -18.38 -18.01
C ALA A 134 4.51 -17.98 -17.20
N SER A 135 4.22 -18.75 -16.19
CA SER A 135 3.14 -18.51 -15.24
C SER A 135 3.60 -18.84 -13.82
N VAL A 136 2.95 -18.29 -12.82
CA VAL A 136 3.19 -18.66 -11.43
C VAL A 136 1.93 -19.38 -10.93
N THR A 137 2.13 -20.53 -10.34
CA THR A 137 1.03 -21.34 -9.78
C THR A 137 0.58 -20.78 -8.43
N PRO A 138 -0.66 -21.10 -7.97
CA PRO A 138 -1.15 -20.64 -6.66
C PRO A 138 -0.22 -20.96 -5.48
N ASP A 139 0.55 -22.05 -5.55
CA ASP A 139 1.53 -22.46 -4.54
C ASP A 139 2.90 -21.76 -4.67
N TRP A 140 2.97 -20.68 -5.46
CA TRP A 140 4.15 -19.83 -5.67
C TRP A 140 5.28 -20.43 -6.49
N ARG A 141 5.01 -21.40 -7.33
CA ARG A 141 6.00 -21.99 -8.22
C ARG A 141 5.93 -21.38 -9.61
N LEU A 142 7.08 -21.05 -10.17
CA LEU A 142 7.18 -20.68 -11.57
C LEU A 142 7.01 -21.94 -12.43
N HIS A 143 6.05 -21.89 -13.34
CA HIS A 143 5.85 -22.87 -14.38
C HIS A 143 6.20 -22.25 -15.73
N THR A 144 6.91 -22.99 -16.57
CA THR A 144 7.31 -22.53 -17.90
C THR A 144 6.92 -23.58 -18.95
N ASP A 145 6.18 -23.14 -19.96
CA ASP A 145 5.92 -23.94 -21.16
C ASP A 145 6.85 -23.47 -22.26
N ILE A 146 7.65 -24.39 -22.77
CA ILE A 146 8.62 -24.14 -23.84
C ILE A 146 8.15 -24.84 -25.09
N PHE A 147 7.96 -24.09 -26.16
CA PHE A 147 7.54 -24.58 -27.46
C PHE A 147 8.68 -24.42 -28.45
N TYR A 148 9.07 -25.52 -29.09
CA TYR A 148 10.02 -25.48 -30.21
C TYR A 148 9.37 -24.87 -31.45
N MET A 149 10.05 -23.90 -32.06
CA MET A 149 9.54 -23.13 -33.19
C MET A 149 10.33 -23.41 -34.50
N GLY A 150 11.26 -24.36 -34.47
CA GLY A 150 12.08 -24.72 -35.60
C GLY A 150 13.54 -24.27 -35.51
N VAL A 151 14.24 -24.37 -36.59
CA VAL A 151 15.66 -23.99 -36.75
C VAL A 151 15.82 -22.81 -37.70
N SER A 152 16.83 -22.00 -37.47
CA SER A 152 17.34 -21.02 -38.44
C SER A 152 18.83 -21.17 -38.61
N ASP A 153 19.37 -20.53 -39.64
CA ASP A 153 20.81 -20.50 -39.98
C ASP A 153 21.40 -21.89 -40.32
N LEU A 154 20.53 -22.86 -40.63
CA LEU A 154 20.93 -24.17 -41.13
C LEU A 154 21.01 -24.12 -42.67
N LEU A 155 22.21 -24.18 -43.21
CA LEU A 155 22.46 -24.05 -44.65
C LEU A 155 22.28 -25.37 -45.39
N ALA A 156 22.42 -26.50 -44.72
CA ALA A 156 22.36 -27.82 -45.35
C ALA A 156 20.92 -28.37 -45.33
N GLU A 157 20.33 -28.65 -46.48
CA GLU A 157 19.04 -29.34 -46.61
C GLU A 157 19.19 -30.84 -46.30
N ASN A 158 20.24 -31.45 -46.84
CA ASN A 158 20.58 -32.85 -46.59
C ASN A 158 22.06 -33.01 -46.28
N VAL A 159 22.37 -33.99 -45.44
CA VAL A 159 23.73 -34.32 -45.01
C VAL A 159 23.98 -35.81 -45.21
N GLY A 160 25.09 -36.12 -45.87
CA GLY A 160 25.53 -37.50 -46.06
C GLY A 160 26.25 -38.05 -44.86
N ILE A 161 25.90 -39.29 -44.45
CA ILE A 161 26.58 -40.05 -43.40
C ILE A 161 26.86 -41.43 -43.96
N GLY A 162 28.07 -41.69 -44.40
CA GLY A 162 28.40 -42.91 -45.11
C GLY A 162 27.53 -43.07 -46.39
N PRO A 163 26.87 -44.21 -46.59
CA PRO A 163 26.04 -44.45 -47.74
C PRO A 163 24.62 -43.78 -47.70
N MET A 164 24.31 -43.09 -46.65
CA MET A 164 22.97 -42.52 -46.39
C MET A 164 22.96 -41.01 -46.47
N SER A 165 21.81 -40.45 -46.83
CA SER A 165 21.55 -39.00 -46.81
C SER A 165 20.34 -38.71 -45.91
N PHE A 166 20.46 -37.73 -45.03
CA PHE A 166 19.45 -37.37 -44.05
C PHE A 166 19.20 -35.87 -44.06
N SER A 167 17.96 -35.49 -43.75
CA SER A 167 17.63 -34.11 -43.45
C SER A 167 17.96 -33.80 -41.97
N PRO A 168 18.91 -32.89 -41.69
CA PRO A 168 19.21 -32.51 -40.30
C PRO A 168 18.00 -31.96 -39.57
N ARG A 169 17.12 -31.26 -40.28
CA ARG A 169 15.86 -30.69 -39.73
C ARG A 169 14.95 -31.80 -39.18
N SER A 170 14.73 -32.86 -39.96
CA SER A 170 13.89 -34.01 -39.53
C SER A 170 14.45 -34.73 -38.34
N ILE A 171 15.79 -34.79 -38.22
CA ILE A 171 16.43 -35.40 -37.07
C ILE A 171 16.22 -34.53 -35.83
N ILE A 172 16.44 -33.22 -35.93
CA ILE A 172 16.22 -32.25 -34.83
C ILE A 172 14.76 -32.31 -34.40
N ASP A 173 13.81 -32.27 -35.30
CA ASP A 173 12.38 -32.36 -34.95
C ASP A 173 12.06 -33.65 -34.22
N GLY A 174 12.77 -34.71 -34.48
CA GLY A 174 12.66 -36.00 -33.79
C GLY A 174 13.19 -36.01 -32.35
N ILE A 175 14.18 -35.17 -32.04
CA ILE A 175 14.84 -35.10 -30.70
C ILE A 175 14.49 -33.83 -29.89
N THR A 176 13.67 -32.95 -30.44
CA THR A 176 13.32 -31.69 -29.77
C THR A 176 12.59 -31.88 -28.47
N GLN A 177 11.74 -32.89 -28.31
CA GLN A 177 11.01 -33.14 -27.06
C GLN A 177 11.94 -33.38 -25.86
N PRO A 178 12.95 -34.27 -25.94
CA PRO A 178 13.96 -34.41 -24.88
C PRO A 178 14.70 -33.13 -24.56
N VAL A 179 15.16 -32.39 -25.60
CA VAL A 179 15.87 -31.10 -25.46
C VAL A 179 14.96 -30.05 -24.80
N GLN A 180 13.74 -29.93 -25.29
CA GLN A 180 12.73 -29.00 -24.74
C GLN A 180 12.45 -29.30 -23.27
N LYS A 181 12.24 -30.57 -22.91
CA LYS A 181 11.98 -31.00 -21.53
C LYS A 181 13.17 -30.73 -20.61
N ALA A 182 14.39 -30.98 -21.09
CA ALA A 182 15.61 -30.70 -20.35
C ALA A 182 15.78 -29.19 -20.10
N ILE A 183 15.61 -28.36 -21.12
CA ILE A 183 15.71 -26.89 -21.00
C ILE A 183 14.60 -26.37 -20.08
N SER A 184 13.35 -26.82 -20.24
CA SER A 184 12.22 -26.40 -19.40
C SER A 184 12.48 -26.72 -17.93
N GLY A 185 12.90 -27.93 -17.64
CA GLY A 185 13.20 -28.37 -16.27
C GLY A 185 14.32 -27.52 -15.64
N LEU A 186 15.42 -27.33 -16.37
CA LEU A 186 16.56 -26.53 -15.90
C LEU A 186 16.19 -25.06 -15.67
N VAL A 187 15.47 -24.46 -16.60
CA VAL A 187 15.04 -23.06 -16.51
C VAL A 187 14.11 -22.87 -15.30
N ALA A 188 13.07 -23.70 -15.18
CA ALA A 188 12.14 -23.63 -14.05
C ALA A 188 12.85 -23.86 -12.71
N GLN A 189 13.72 -24.89 -12.63
CA GLN A 189 14.47 -25.19 -11.42
C GLN A 189 15.38 -24.03 -11.04
N LYS A 190 16.20 -23.53 -11.97
CA LYS A 190 17.18 -22.48 -11.70
C LYS A 190 16.53 -21.15 -11.32
N ILE A 191 15.42 -20.78 -11.97
CA ILE A 191 14.69 -19.58 -11.59
C ILE A 191 14.07 -19.74 -10.20
N ASN A 192 13.46 -20.89 -9.90
CA ASN A 192 12.90 -21.13 -8.56
C ASN A 192 13.97 -21.18 -7.46
N GLU A 193 15.18 -21.68 -7.75
CA GLU A 193 16.31 -21.67 -6.82
C GLU A 193 16.87 -20.26 -6.57
N GLN A 194 17.02 -19.47 -7.64
CA GLN A 194 17.60 -18.12 -7.57
C GLN A 194 16.60 -17.06 -7.12
N LEU A 195 15.32 -17.25 -7.43
CA LEU A 195 14.21 -16.37 -7.06
C LEU A 195 13.17 -17.15 -6.25
N PRO A 196 13.43 -17.43 -4.96
CA PRO A 196 12.46 -18.11 -4.09
C PRO A 196 11.32 -17.14 -3.74
N LEU A 197 10.41 -16.93 -4.70
CA LEU A 197 9.32 -15.94 -4.63
C LEU A 197 8.51 -16.07 -3.33
N LYS A 198 8.13 -17.30 -2.98
CA LYS A 198 7.37 -17.55 -1.75
C LYS A 198 8.10 -17.06 -0.51
N ALA A 199 9.38 -17.37 -0.39
CA ALA A 199 10.17 -16.99 0.79
C ALA A 199 10.39 -15.47 0.88
N GLN A 200 10.61 -14.81 -0.26
CA GLN A 200 10.79 -13.36 -0.31
C GLN A 200 9.47 -12.64 0.03
N VAL A 201 8.36 -13.06 -0.57
CA VAL A 201 7.05 -12.46 -0.29
C VAL A 201 6.60 -12.77 1.13
N ALA A 202 6.91 -13.95 1.68
CA ALA A 202 6.62 -14.29 3.07
C ALA A 202 7.30 -13.32 4.06
N LYS A 203 8.56 -12.95 3.83
CA LYS A 203 9.25 -11.95 4.66
C LYS A 203 8.57 -10.58 4.61
N VAL A 204 8.18 -10.12 3.42
CA VAL A 204 7.44 -8.86 3.26
C VAL A 204 6.08 -8.94 3.92
N TRP A 205 5.39 -10.06 3.78
CA TRP A 205 4.09 -10.33 4.40
C TRP A 205 4.15 -10.31 5.93
N GLU A 206 5.15 -10.94 6.51
CA GLU A 206 5.37 -10.92 7.97
C GLU A 206 5.70 -9.51 8.46
N ARG A 207 6.59 -8.80 7.76
CA ARG A 207 6.97 -7.43 8.10
C ARG A 207 5.80 -6.47 7.99
N ALA A 208 4.93 -6.64 6.99
CA ALA A 208 3.73 -5.82 6.82
C ALA A 208 2.75 -5.95 7.99
N GLN A 209 2.77 -7.05 8.76
CA GLN A 209 1.91 -7.26 9.92
C GLN A 209 2.49 -6.65 11.21
N THR A 210 3.68 -6.06 11.16
CA THR A 210 4.30 -5.37 12.30
C THR A 210 3.93 -3.88 12.22
N PRO A 211 3.48 -3.25 13.32
CA PRO A 211 3.20 -1.82 13.32
C PRO A 211 4.40 -1.00 12.87
N ILE A 212 4.18 0.01 12.05
CA ILE A 212 5.20 0.90 11.51
C ILE A 212 5.05 2.26 12.16
N LEU A 213 6.08 2.73 12.86
CA LEU A 213 6.10 4.05 13.46
C LEU A 213 6.21 5.11 12.36
N LEU A 214 5.15 5.93 12.19
CA LEU A 214 5.10 7.02 11.23
C LEU A 214 5.65 8.33 11.81
N ASP A 215 5.32 8.60 13.07
CA ASP A 215 5.75 9.81 13.77
C ASP A 215 6.07 9.53 15.24
N LYS A 216 7.27 9.93 15.67
CA LYS A 216 7.74 9.74 17.05
C LYS A 216 7.12 10.73 18.03
N THR A 217 6.87 11.96 17.58
CA THR A 217 6.38 13.05 18.44
C THR A 217 4.95 12.80 18.86
N PHE A 218 4.11 12.38 17.91
CA PHE A 218 2.71 12.09 18.14
C PHE A 218 2.44 10.59 18.35
N LYS A 219 3.50 9.76 18.42
CA LYS A 219 3.37 8.30 18.58
C LYS A 219 2.35 7.72 17.60
N THR A 220 2.51 8.06 16.33
CA THR A 220 1.57 7.67 15.28
C THR A 220 2.06 6.39 14.59
N TRP A 221 1.23 5.37 14.53
CA TRP A 221 1.56 4.04 14.01
C TRP A 221 0.68 3.70 12.82
N LEU A 222 1.26 3.11 11.79
CA LEU A 222 0.52 2.45 10.72
C LEU A 222 0.44 0.96 11.01
N LYS A 223 -0.77 0.45 11.09
CA LYS A 223 -1.07 -0.98 11.26
C LYS A 223 -1.69 -1.49 9.98
N LEU A 224 -1.06 -2.48 9.38
CA LEU A 224 -1.57 -3.18 8.20
C LEU A 224 -2.07 -4.56 8.61
N THR A 225 -3.20 -4.96 8.02
CA THR A 225 -3.75 -6.30 8.16
C THR A 225 -3.91 -6.91 6.76
N PRO A 226 -2.82 -7.51 6.20
CA PRO A 226 -2.86 -8.08 4.87
C PRO A 226 -3.84 -9.24 4.79
N ARG A 227 -4.53 -9.37 3.64
CA ARG A 227 -5.64 -10.31 3.41
C ARG A 227 -5.37 -11.29 2.29
N GLU A 228 -4.97 -10.77 1.14
CA GLU A 228 -4.78 -11.55 -0.09
C GLU A 228 -3.55 -11.06 -0.82
N VAL A 229 -2.92 -11.96 -1.55
CA VAL A 229 -1.91 -11.62 -2.55
C VAL A 229 -2.44 -12.03 -3.91
N MET A 230 -2.48 -11.06 -4.82
CA MET A 230 -2.96 -11.23 -6.18
C MET A 230 -1.78 -11.25 -7.14
N LEU A 231 -1.84 -12.10 -8.13
CA LEU A 231 -0.89 -12.14 -9.23
C LEU A 231 -1.62 -11.86 -10.54
N PHE A 232 -1.08 -10.92 -11.28
CA PHE A 232 -1.57 -10.57 -12.61
C PHE A 232 -0.81 -11.35 -13.68
N PRO A 233 -1.39 -11.54 -14.87
CA PRO A 233 -0.73 -12.24 -15.96
C PRO A 233 0.63 -11.60 -16.29
N LEU A 234 1.62 -12.45 -16.53
CA LEU A 234 2.92 -12.01 -16.98
C LEU A 234 2.79 -11.34 -18.35
N ASN A 235 3.37 -10.17 -18.49
CA ASN A 235 3.44 -9.46 -19.76
C ASN A 235 4.89 -9.42 -20.27
N ALA A 236 5.10 -9.87 -21.50
CA ALA A 236 6.41 -9.91 -22.13
C ALA A 236 6.37 -9.10 -23.43
N GLN A 237 6.82 -7.84 -23.37
CA GLN A 237 6.83 -6.91 -24.50
C GLN A 237 8.04 -5.96 -24.45
N ASN A 238 8.47 -5.46 -25.61
CA ASN A 238 9.54 -4.45 -25.73
C ASN A 238 10.83 -4.84 -25.01
N ASN A 239 11.22 -6.11 -25.09
CA ASN A 239 12.38 -6.69 -24.42
C ASN A 239 12.35 -6.53 -22.89
N ARG A 240 11.16 -6.49 -22.31
CA ARG A 240 10.92 -6.51 -20.86
C ARG A 240 9.89 -7.56 -20.50
N VAL A 241 10.06 -8.13 -19.32
CA VAL A 241 9.09 -8.99 -18.68
C VAL A 241 8.54 -8.24 -17.48
N LYS A 242 7.22 -8.09 -17.42
CA LYS A 242 6.51 -7.46 -16.31
C LYS A 242 5.69 -8.51 -15.59
N LEU A 243 5.94 -8.64 -14.31
CA LEU A 243 5.12 -9.38 -13.37
C LEU A 243 4.50 -8.36 -12.41
N SER A 244 3.18 -8.40 -12.23
CA SER A 244 2.51 -7.48 -11.31
C SER A 244 1.92 -8.26 -10.16
N VAL A 245 2.21 -7.80 -8.94
CA VAL A 245 1.70 -8.38 -7.70
C VAL A 245 0.80 -7.36 -7.02
N GLY A 246 -0.40 -7.78 -6.64
CA GLY A 246 -1.34 -7.00 -5.84
C GLY A 246 -1.38 -7.50 -4.41
N ILE A 247 -1.41 -6.60 -3.45
CA ILE A 247 -1.65 -6.91 -2.04
C ILE A 247 -2.93 -6.20 -1.59
N SER A 248 -3.85 -6.98 -1.07
CA SER A 248 -5.07 -6.49 -0.44
C SER A 248 -4.85 -6.43 1.08
N THR A 249 -5.15 -5.30 1.72
CA THR A 249 -4.91 -5.08 3.14
C THR A 249 -5.94 -4.13 3.75
N PHE A 250 -6.22 -4.25 5.05
CA PHE A 250 -6.77 -3.15 5.82
C PHE A 250 -5.63 -2.30 6.36
N ALA A 251 -5.76 -0.98 6.27
CA ALA A 251 -4.78 -0.03 6.76
C ALA A 251 -5.42 0.87 7.82
N GLU A 252 -4.83 0.89 9.01
CA GLU A 252 -5.29 1.66 10.16
C GLU A 252 -4.15 2.51 10.69
N VAL A 253 -4.44 3.77 11.00
CA VAL A 253 -3.53 4.66 11.73
C VAL A 253 -3.99 4.73 13.17
N VAL A 254 -3.08 4.46 14.09
CA VAL A 254 -3.34 4.50 15.54
C VAL A 254 -2.41 5.52 16.15
N VAL A 255 -2.95 6.39 17.00
CA VAL A 255 -2.18 7.36 17.78
C VAL A 255 -2.11 6.89 19.22
N GLY A 256 -0.95 7.00 19.83
CA GLY A 256 -0.73 6.57 21.21
C GLY A 256 0.36 5.50 21.34
N PRO A 257 0.25 4.60 22.32
CA PRO A 257 1.22 3.53 22.50
C PRO A 257 1.28 2.59 21.29
N GLU A 258 2.38 1.88 21.14
CA GLU A 258 2.53 0.89 20.07
C GLU A 258 1.38 -0.13 20.11
N PRO A 259 0.67 -0.31 18.98
CA PRO A 259 -0.41 -1.29 18.92
C PRO A 259 0.09 -2.70 19.20
N ALA A 260 -0.67 -3.45 19.99
CA ALA A 260 -0.34 -4.84 20.29
C ALA A 260 -0.23 -5.66 19.00
N LEU A 261 0.80 -6.50 18.92
CA LEU A 261 0.98 -7.44 17.81
C LEU A 261 -0.19 -8.44 17.81
N GLN A 262 -0.90 -8.47 16.69
CA GLN A 262 -1.91 -9.50 16.46
C GLN A 262 -1.25 -10.83 16.08
N ALA A 263 -1.97 -11.94 16.22
CA ALA A 263 -1.52 -13.23 15.74
C ALA A 263 -1.20 -13.12 14.23
N ARG A 264 0.05 -13.44 13.88
CA ARG A 264 0.51 -13.36 12.49
C ARG A 264 -0.27 -14.33 11.61
N ARG A 265 -0.76 -13.84 10.50
CA ARG A 265 -1.39 -14.67 9.47
C ARG A 265 -0.32 -15.23 8.55
N PRO A 266 -0.35 -16.52 8.23
CA PRO A 266 0.57 -17.09 7.25
C PRO A 266 0.32 -16.48 5.87
N LEU A 267 1.34 -16.52 5.00
CA LEU A 267 1.19 -16.12 3.62
C LEU A 267 0.16 -17.02 2.92
N PRO A 268 -0.92 -16.45 2.35
CA PRO A 268 -1.93 -17.23 1.64
C PRO A 268 -1.42 -17.72 0.28
N ASP A 269 -2.15 -18.62 -0.33
CA ASP A 269 -1.95 -18.96 -1.73
C ASP A 269 -2.26 -17.76 -2.62
N LEU A 270 -1.62 -17.74 -3.79
CA LEU A 270 -1.80 -16.68 -4.79
C LEU A 270 -3.19 -16.72 -5.40
N LYS A 271 -3.83 -15.56 -5.44
CA LYS A 271 -5.06 -15.37 -6.21
C LYS A 271 -4.70 -14.86 -7.61
N LEU A 272 -4.90 -15.67 -8.62
CA LEU A 272 -4.69 -15.27 -10.00
C LEU A 272 -5.84 -14.36 -10.46
N VAL A 273 -5.52 -13.20 -11.04
CA VAL A 273 -6.49 -12.21 -11.50
C VAL A 273 -6.14 -11.77 -12.91
N ASN A 274 -7.15 -11.50 -13.73
CA ASN A 274 -6.97 -11.24 -15.17
C ASN A 274 -6.77 -9.75 -15.52
N THR A 275 -7.16 -8.85 -14.63
CA THR A 275 -7.11 -7.40 -14.88
C THR A 275 -6.14 -6.72 -13.92
N PHE A 276 -5.22 -5.93 -14.47
CA PHE A 276 -4.27 -5.14 -13.70
C PHE A 276 -4.68 -3.66 -13.71
N ASP A 277 -4.85 -3.11 -12.53
CA ASP A 277 -4.94 -1.67 -12.32
C ASP A 277 -3.58 -1.18 -11.83
N LYS A 278 -2.97 -0.23 -12.55
CA LYS A 278 -1.67 0.34 -12.17
C LYS A 278 -1.75 1.16 -10.89
N THR A 279 -2.94 1.63 -10.56
CA THR A 279 -3.14 2.47 -9.39
C THR A 279 -3.26 1.63 -8.12
N PHE A 280 -2.62 2.08 -7.06
CA PHE A 280 -2.98 1.64 -5.73
C PHE A 280 -4.10 2.52 -5.18
N ARG A 281 -4.94 1.93 -4.33
CA ARG A 281 -5.96 2.62 -3.55
C ARG A 281 -5.82 2.23 -2.09
N ILE A 282 -5.56 3.21 -1.26
CA ILE A 282 -5.41 2.99 0.17
C ILE A 282 -6.51 3.76 0.90
N ALA A 283 -7.36 3.01 1.61
CA ALA A 283 -8.30 3.54 2.58
C ALA A 283 -7.67 3.45 3.96
N LEU A 284 -7.32 4.60 4.55
CA LEU A 284 -6.74 4.69 5.88
C LEU A 284 -7.85 5.06 6.87
N ASN A 285 -8.03 4.25 7.90
CA ASN A 285 -8.84 4.62 9.06
C ASN A 285 -7.92 5.09 10.18
N ALA A 286 -8.13 6.32 10.65
CA ALA A 286 -7.38 6.91 11.76
C ALA A 286 -8.30 7.06 12.95
N ASP A 287 -7.93 6.44 14.07
CA ASP A 287 -8.60 6.59 15.35
C ASP A 287 -7.81 7.55 16.25
N ILE A 288 -8.45 8.63 16.69
CA ILE A 288 -7.90 9.63 17.59
C ILE A 288 -8.67 9.54 18.90
N PHE A 289 -8.07 8.93 19.90
CA PHE A 289 -8.69 8.78 21.21
C PHE A 289 -8.71 10.12 21.97
N TYR A 290 -9.80 10.43 22.64
CA TYR A 290 -9.96 11.69 23.37
C TYR A 290 -8.92 11.86 24.47
N LYS A 291 -8.51 10.77 25.15
CA LYS A 291 -7.44 10.80 26.15
C LYS A 291 -6.10 11.29 25.58
N ASP A 292 -5.73 10.82 24.37
CA ASP A 292 -4.48 11.20 23.72
C ASP A 292 -4.57 12.65 23.20
N LEU A 293 -5.75 13.01 22.72
CA LEU A 293 -6.05 14.38 22.30
C LEU A 293 -5.98 15.36 23.48
N ARG A 294 -6.49 14.97 24.65
CA ARG A 294 -6.41 15.76 25.89
C ARG A 294 -4.96 16.07 26.26
N GLU A 295 -4.05 15.09 26.16
CA GLU A 295 -2.61 15.31 26.46
C GLU A 295 -1.99 16.41 25.55
N VAL A 296 -2.41 16.48 24.29
CA VAL A 296 -1.91 17.47 23.34
C VAL A 296 -2.54 18.85 23.55
N VAL A 297 -3.80 18.88 23.95
CA VAL A 297 -4.58 20.11 24.11
C VAL A 297 -4.39 20.77 25.48
N ALA A 298 -4.16 19.97 26.52
CA ALA A 298 -4.03 20.45 27.89
C ALA A 298 -3.03 21.62 28.07
N PRO A 299 -1.80 21.59 27.51
CA PRO A 299 -0.86 22.71 27.65
C PRO A 299 -1.34 24.02 27.03
N LEU A 300 -2.31 23.97 26.11
CA LEU A 300 -2.84 25.11 25.39
C LEU A 300 -4.05 25.73 26.11
N LEU A 301 -4.74 24.96 26.96
CA LEU A 301 -6.00 25.36 27.60
C LEU A 301 -5.88 25.53 29.11
N LEU A 302 -5.21 24.60 29.79
CA LEU A 302 -5.22 24.57 31.26
C LEU A 302 -4.52 25.80 31.85
N ASN A 303 -5.22 26.41 32.82
CA ASN A 303 -4.81 27.61 33.52
C ASN A 303 -4.55 28.84 32.60
N LYS A 304 -5.09 28.83 31.39
CA LYS A 304 -5.12 30.00 30.55
C LYS A 304 -6.33 30.85 30.86
N GLN A 305 -6.10 32.13 30.92
CA GLN A 305 -7.16 33.13 31.07
C GLN A 305 -7.67 33.52 29.72
N PHE A 306 -8.96 33.69 29.65
CA PHE A 306 -9.69 33.96 28.46
C PHE A 306 -10.69 35.10 28.74
N ASP A 307 -10.55 36.20 28.00
CA ASP A 307 -11.29 37.45 28.25
C ASP A 307 -12.24 37.78 27.09
N SER A 308 -13.51 38.13 27.34
CA SER A 308 -14.48 38.59 26.35
C SER A 308 -15.52 39.52 26.99
N ASP A 309 -15.82 40.67 26.32
CA ASP A 309 -16.84 41.63 26.72
C ASP A 309 -16.80 42.03 28.18
N GLY A 310 -15.58 42.28 28.68
CA GLY A 310 -15.40 42.66 30.10
C GLY A 310 -15.51 41.53 31.11
N LYS A 311 -15.58 40.28 30.67
CA LYS A 311 -15.62 39.05 31.45
C LYS A 311 -14.42 38.18 31.21
N SER A 312 -14.01 37.41 32.21
CA SER A 312 -12.80 36.60 32.20
C SER A 312 -13.11 35.22 32.77
N ILE A 313 -12.62 34.18 32.09
CA ILE A 313 -12.67 32.80 32.55
C ILE A 313 -11.28 32.15 32.51
N ILE A 314 -11.02 31.24 33.44
CA ILE A 314 -9.84 30.40 33.44
C ILE A 314 -10.32 28.96 33.36
N ILE A 315 -9.78 28.18 32.42
CA ILE A 315 -10.08 26.76 32.31
C ILE A 315 -9.19 26.00 33.29
N LYS A 316 -9.81 25.39 34.28
CA LYS A 316 -9.11 24.61 35.33
C LYS A 316 -8.93 23.16 34.93
N ASP A 317 -9.94 22.59 34.31
CA ASP A 317 -9.91 21.24 33.74
C ASP A 317 -10.85 21.12 32.58
N PHE A 318 -10.63 20.11 31.71
CA PHE A 318 -11.54 19.77 30.63
C PHE A 318 -11.49 18.28 30.35
N ASP A 319 -12.57 17.74 29.80
CA ASP A 319 -12.66 16.37 29.33
C ASP A 319 -13.42 16.31 28.02
N LEU A 320 -13.11 15.30 27.20
CA LEU A 320 -13.67 15.09 25.90
C LEU A 320 -14.38 13.74 25.82
N SER A 321 -15.56 13.71 25.25
CA SER A 321 -16.31 12.46 25.01
C SER A 321 -17.21 12.63 23.78
N GLY A 322 -17.63 11.51 23.19
CA GLY A 322 -18.68 11.53 22.17
C GLY A 322 -20.05 11.27 22.77
N ASN A 323 -21.09 11.79 22.10
CA ASN A 323 -22.48 11.52 22.40
C ASN A 323 -23.29 11.55 21.09
N GLY A 324 -23.72 10.39 20.62
CA GLY A 324 -24.31 10.28 19.28
C GLY A 324 -23.32 10.70 18.18
N ASP A 325 -23.67 11.70 17.40
CA ASP A 325 -22.82 12.30 16.38
C ASP A 325 -22.14 13.61 16.82
N LYS A 326 -22.28 13.96 18.12
CA LYS A 326 -21.73 15.17 18.72
C LYS A 326 -20.52 14.90 19.59
N LEU A 327 -19.53 15.78 19.52
CA LEU A 327 -18.48 15.90 20.50
C LEU A 327 -18.99 16.63 21.73
N VAL A 328 -18.69 16.13 22.90
CA VAL A 328 -18.99 16.74 24.18
C VAL A 328 -17.71 17.18 24.84
N VAL A 329 -17.60 18.44 25.18
CA VAL A 329 -16.49 19.05 25.92
C VAL A 329 -17.02 19.47 27.31
N LYS A 330 -16.56 18.79 28.35
CA LYS A 330 -16.75 19.23 29.72
C LYS A 330 -15.65 20.24 30.04
N LEU A 331 -16.02 21.40 30.55
CA LEU A 331 -15.08 22.43 30.99
C LEU A 331 -15.32 22.70 32.48
N GLU A 332 -14.25 22.73 33.25
CA GLU A 332 -14.26 23.30 34.61
C GLU A 332 -13.64 24.69 34.53
N THR A 333 -14.45 25.69 34.83
CA THR A 333 -14.08 27.09 34.65
C THR A 333 -14.09 27.83 36.01
N GLN A 334 -13.27 28.88 36.08
CA GLN A 334 -13.23 29.82 37.21
C GLN A 334 -13.23 31.25 36.70
N GLY A 335 -13.85 32.18 37.42
CA GLY A 335 -13.92 33.61 37.07
C GLY A 335 -15.35 34.06 36.79
N SER A 336 -15.60 34.78 35.70
CA SER A 336 -16.95 35.26 35.36
C SER A 336 -17.97 34.14 35.16
N LEU A 337 -17.50 32.92 34.91
CA LEU A 337 -18.27 31.70 34.88
C LEU A 337 -17.54 30.69 35.77
N ASP A 338 -18.04 30.41 36.95
CA ASP A 338 -17.42 29.50 37.90
C ASP A 338 -18.25 28.21 38.01
N GLY A 339 -17.62 27.06 37.71
CA GLY A 339 -18.23 25.75 37.76
C GLY A 339 -18.03 24.87 36.51
N VAL A 340 -18.96 23.95 36.27
CA VAL A 340 -18.88 22.97 35.20
C VAL A 340 -19.85 23.35 34.06
N VAL A 341 -19.33 23.37 32.86
CA VAL A 341 -20.09 23.62 31.61
C VAL A 341 -19.89 22.48 30.64
N TYR A 342 -20.94 22.06 29.95
CA TYR A 342 -20.86 21.14 28.86
C TYR A 342 -21.13 21.87 27.53
N LEU A 343 -20.21 21.73 26.60
CA LEU A 343 -20.34 22.15 25.22
C LEU A 343 -20.62 20.92 24.36
N THR A 344 -21.59 21.01 23.47
CA THR A 344 -21.81 19.98 22.45
C THR A 344 -21.68 20.59 21.09
N ALA A 345 -21.08 19.85 20.16
CA ALA A 345 -20.87 20.31 18.81
C ALA A 345 -20.79 19.13 17.83
N LYS A 346 -21.38 19.25 16.67
CA LYS A 346 -21.35 18.23 15.61
C LYS A 346 -20.29 18.57 14.60
N PRO A 347 -19.18 17.78 14.51
CA PRO A 347 -18.21 17.93 13.46
C PRO A 347 -18.79 17.42 12.13
N VAL A 348 -18.67 18.21 11.09
CA VAL A 348 -19.13 17.90 9.73
C VAL A 348 -18.01 18.15 8.74
N PHE A 349 -17.81 17.22 7.82
CA PHE A 349 -16.85 17.38 6.74
C PHE A 349 -17.54 17.25 5.38
N ASN A 350 -17.35 18.27 4.53
CA ASN A 350 -17.80 18.24 3.15
C ASN A 350 -16.64 17.79 2.24
N ALA A 351 -16.71 16.55 1.76
CA ALA A 351 -15.67 15.94 0.93
C ALA A 351 -15.56 16.56 -0.48
N GLN A 352 -16.56 17.32 -0.95
CA GLN A 352 -16.52 17.98 -2.26
C GLN A 352 -15.76 19.30 -2.21
N THR A 353 -15.90 20.03 -1.11
CA THR A 353 -15.27 21.35 -0.91
C THR A 353 -14.03 21.31 -0.02
N ASN A 354 -13.72 20.14 0.59
CA ASN A 354 -12.72 19.96 1.63
C ASN A 354 -12.90 20.90 2.83
N VAL A 355 -14.13 21.27 3.11
CA VAL A 355 -14.45 22.15 4.25
C VAL A 355 -14.85 21.30 5.44
N PHE A 356 -14.13 21.49 6.53
CA PHE A 356 -14.52 21.03 7.85
C PHE A 356 -15.28 22.14 8.55
N SER A 357 -16.43 21.83 9.12
CA SER A 357 -17.24 22.76 9.88
C SER A 357 -17.73 22.11 11.17
N VAL A 358 -18.24 22.93 12.05
CA VAL A 358 -18.89 22.49 13.28
C VAL A 358 -20.28 23.07 13.29
N GLU A 359 -21.24 22.19 13.37
CA GLU A 359 -22.68 22.51 13.40
C GLU A 359 -23.25 22.22 14.79
N ASP A 360 -24.47 22.65 15.02
CA ASP A 360 -25.24 22.36 16.25
C ASP A 360 -24.45 22.63 17.55
N VAL A 361 -23.68 23.73 17.55
CA VAL A 361 -22.98 24.15 18.77
C VAL A 361 -24.01 24.56 19.81
N ASP A 362 -24.06 23.81 20.89
CA ASP A 362 -25.02 24.05 21.99
C ASP A 362 -24.31 23.93 23.34
N PHE A 363 -24.94 24.53 24.36
CA PHE A 363 -24.48 24.49 25.73
C PHE A 363 -25.60 23.90 26.58
N ASP A 364 -25.37 22.78 27.20
CA ASP A 364 -26.34 22.22 28.14
C ASP A 364 -26.21 22.89 29.50
N LEU A 365 -27.19 23.73 29.81
CA LEU A 365 -27.31 24.45 31.05
C LEU A 365 -28.65 24.08 31.70
N GLN A 366 -28.71 22.98 32.42
CA GLN A 366 -29.91 22.57 33.15
C GLN A 366 -30.07 23.27 34.50
N SER A 367 -29.96 24.60 34.53
CA SER A 367 -30.30 25.36 35.72
C SER A 367 -31.19 26.56 35.43
N GLN A 368 -32.44 26.44 35.80
CA GLN A 368 -33.56 27.18 35.29
C GLN A 368 -33.77 28.65 35.71
N SER A 369 -32.96 29.28 36.53
CA SER A 369 -33.43 30.59 37.00
C SER A 369 -32.45 31.76 37.12
N LEU A 370 -31.17 31.53 37.30
CA LEU A 370 -30.19 32.62 37.47
C LEU A 370 -29.01 32.56 36.48
N LEU A 371 -28.77 31.42 35.90
CA LEU A 371 -27.73 31.14 34.91
C LEU A 371 -28.02 31.71 33.52
N LEU A 372 -29.30 31.81 33.15
CA LEU A 372 -29.70 32.28 31.82
C LEU A 372 -29.20 33.71 31.53
N LYS A 373 -29.08 34.60 32.48
CA LYS A 373 -28.56 35.95 32.24
C LYS A 373 -27.02 36.01 32.13
N THR A 374 -26.31 35.22 32.84
CA THR A 374 -24.85 35.18 32.80
C THR A 374 -24.33 34.25 31.67
N ALA A 375 -25.04 33.16 31.46
CA ALA A 375 -24.76 32.23 30.36
C ALA A 375 -25.36 32.67 29.03
N ALA A 376 -26.41 33.44 28.99
CA ALA A 376 -26.94 34.08 27.79
C ALA A 376 -25.87 34.92 27.05
N TRP A 377 -24.98 35.54 27.79
CA TRP A 377 -23.83 36.24 27.23
C TRP A 377 -22.83 35.27 26.56
N PHE A 378 -22.51 34.14 27.17
CA PHE A 378 -21.66 33.10 26.64
C PHE A 378 -22.33 32.43 25.38
N LEU A 379 -23.69 32.39 25.38
CA LEU A 379 -24.49 31.72 24.38
C LEU A 379 -24.91 32.61 23.19
N HIS A 380 -25.12 33.89 23.43
CA HIS A 380 -25.73 34.80 22.44
C HIS A 380 -24.69 35.56 21.63
N GLY A 381 -24.30 34.99 20.51
CA GLY A 381 -23.79 35.71 19.37
C GLY A 381 -22.28 35.63 19.19
N THR A 382 -21.45 36.10 20.14
CA THR A 382 -20.03 36.27 19.87
C THR A 382 -19.26 34.95 19.90
N ILE A 383 -19.45 34.13 20.94
CA ILE A 383 -18.67 32.88 21.08
C ILE A 383 -19.14 31.81 20.12
N ARG A 384 -20.46 31.62 19.95
CA ARG A 384 -21.01 30.71 18.96
C ARG A 384 -20.58 31.09 17.56
N GLY A 385 -20.63 32.38 17.22
CA GLY A 385 -20.17 32.90 15.92
C GLY A 385 -18.67 32.71 15.73
N ILE A 386 -17.86 33.01 16.75
CA ILE A 386 -16.40 32.79 16.70
C ILE A 386 -16.08 31.29 16.54
N ILE A 387 -16.74 30.41 17.28
CA ILE A 387 -16.58 28.97 17.17
C ILE A 387 -16.91 28.52 15.75
N GLN A 388 -18.06 28.91 15.22
CA GLN A 388 -18.46 28.53 13.86
C GLN A 388 -17.57 29.12 12.78
N GLU A 389 -17.17 30.39 12.90
CA GLU A 389 -16.29 31.07 11.93
C GLU A 389 -14.88 30.47 11.93
N LYS A 390 -14.32 30.26 13.10
CA LYS A 390 -12.92 29.75 13.23
C LYS A 390 -12.80 28.26 12.98
N LEU A 391 -13.88 27.49 13.19
CA LEU A 391 -13.93 26.06 12.94
C LEU A 391 -14.49 25.70 11.56
N ASN A 392 -14.83 26.70 10.75
CA ASN A 392 -15.11 26.51 9.33
C ASN A 392 -13.79 26.63 8.56
N MET A 393 -13.13 25.51 8.33
CA MET A 393 -11.77 25.45 7.79
C MET A 393 -11.75 24.75 6.43
N ASN A 394 -11.19 25.42 5.43
CA ASN A 394 -10.85 24.76 4.19
C ASN A 394 -9.54 23.96 4.37
N LEU A 395 -9.61 22.65 4.29
CA LEU A 395 -8.48 21.73 4.48
C LEU A 395 -7.71 21.43 3.21
N THR A 396 -7.99 22.08 2.08
CA THR A 396 -7.37 21.78 0.79
C THR A 396 -5.85 21.92 0.84
N GLU A 397 -5.35 23.00 1.44
CA GLU A 397 -3.90 23.24 1.55
C GLU A 397 -3.23 22.21 2.48
N GLN A 398 -3.88 21.87 3.61
CA GLN A 398 -3.38 20.90 4.57
C GLN A 398 -3.36 19.49 3.98
N LEU A 399 -4.39 19.10 3.25
CA LEU A 399 -4.45 17.82 2.55
C LEU A 399 -3.36 17.73 1.48
N GLU A 400 -3.13 18.82 0.71
CA GLU A 400 -2.08 18.87 -0.30
C GLU A 400 -0.67 18.79 0.31
N LYS A 401 -0.39 19.52 1.39
CA LYS A 401 0.87 19.42 2.13
C LYS A 401 1.08 18.00 2.68
N SER A 402 0.04 17.39 3.21
CA SER A 402 0.08 16.00 3.71
C SER A 402 0.34 15.00 2.58
N ARG A 403 -0.29 15.19 1.41
CA ARG A 403 -0.02 14.40 0.21
C ARG A 403 1.44 14.50 -0.22
N GLN A 404 1.99 15.72 -0.30
CA GLN A 404 3.38 15.96 -0.67
C GLN A 404 4.36 15.33 0.32
N THR A 405 4.08 15.44 1.62
CA THR A 405 4.90 14.84 2.68
C THR A 405 4.88 13.31 2.59
N ALA A 406 3.71 12.71 2.39
CA ALA A 406 3.56 11.27 2.20
C ALA A 406 4.23 10.80 0.90
N ALA A 407 4.06 11.52 -0.22
CA ALA A 407 4.72 11.23 -1.48
C ALA A 407 6.25 11.27 -1.32
N LYS A 408 6.80 12.27 -0.62
CA LYS A 408 8.23 12.36 -0.34
C LYS A 408 8.73 11.20 0.52
N ALA A 409 7.99 10.81 1.56
CA ALA A 409 8.35 9.70 2.43
C ALA A 409 8.33 8.34 1.69
N LEU A 410 7.42 8.18 0.74
CA LEU A 410 7.24 6.95 -0.04
C LEU A 410 7.95 6.97 -1.40
N SER A 411 8.62 8.07 -1.75
CA SER A 411 9.31 8.20 -3.05
C SER A 411 10.44 7.18 -3.22
N ARG A 412 11.01 6.69 -2.12
CA ARG A 412 12.03 5.64 -2.10
C ARG A 412 12.06 4.96 -0.72
N MET A 413 11.19 3.99 -0.52
CA MET A 413 11.13 3.22 0.72
C MET A 413 11.84 1.88 0.54
N GLN A 414 12.84 1.59 1.37
CA GLN A 414 13.51 0.29 1.35
C GLN A 414 12.62 -0.78 1.98
N LEU A 415 12.28 -1.81 1.19
CA LEU A 415 11.47 -2.96 1.63
C LEU A 415 12.35 -4.12 2.10
N ALA A 416 13.48 -4.34 1.43
CA ALA A 416 14.48 -5.38 1.72
C ALA A 416 15.84 -4.93 1.18
N ASP A 417 16.89 -5.75 1.38
CA ASP A 417 18.19 -5.50 0.78
C ASP A 417 18.06 -5.42 -0.75
N HIS A 418 18.55 -4.32 -1.31
CA HIS A 418 18.49 -4.02 -2.75
C HIS A 418 17.07 -3.91 -3.36
N VAL A 419 16.01 -3.82 -2.53
CA VAL A 419 14.61 -3.72 -3.00
C VAL A 419 13.99 -2.43 -2.45
N PHE A 420 13.59 -1.54 -3.34
CA PHE A 420 12.99 -0.25 -3.00
C PHE A 420 11.58 -0.14 -3.59
N LEU A 421 10.64 0.34 -2.78
CA LEU A 421 9.34 0.80 -3.25
C LEU A 421 9.46 2.26 -3.64
N LYS A 422 9.12 2.56 -4.87
CA LYS A 422 8.90 3.94 -5.34
C LYS A 422 7.39 4.12 -5.49
N SER A 423 6.83 5.13 -4.83
CA SER A 423 5.41 5.46 -4.95
C SER A 423 5.24 6.94 -5.28
N ASP A 424 4.27 7.21 -6.14
CA ASP A 424 3.78 8.55 -6.44
C ASP A 424 2.31 8.64 -6.02
N ILE A 425 2.01 9.60 -5.13
CA ILE A 425 0.66 9.80 -4.59
C ILE A 425 -0.01 10.91 -5.40
N HIS A 426 -1.04 10.56 -6.17
CA HIS A 426 -1.76 11.48 -7.03
C HIS A 426 -2.76 12.33 -6.25
N ASN A 427 -3.49 11.71 -5.32
CA ASN A 427 -4.45 12.42 -4.49
C ASN A 427 -4.45 11.90 -3.04
N LEU A 428 -4.94 12.75 -2.14
CA LEU A 428 -5.26 12.42 -0.76
C LEU A 428 -6.52 13.18 -0.39
N LYS A 429 -7.56 12.43 -0.01
CA LYS A 429 -8.89 12.98 0.29
C LYS A 429 -9.39 12.48 1.64
N LEU A 430 -9.92 13.37 2.44
CA LEU A 430 -10.73 13.00 3.58
C LEU A 430 -12.10 12.54 3.06
N LYS A 431 -12.60 11.41 3.54
CA LYS A 431 -13.90 10.87 3.12
C LYS A 431 -14.97 11.07 4.17
N ASP A 432 -14.69 10.70 5.41
CA ASP A 432 -15.69 10.73 6.48
C ASP A 432 -15.04 10.99 7.84
N VAL A 433 -15.82 11.58 8.74
CA VAL A 433 -15.47 11.80 10.14
C VAL A 433 -16.59 11.24 10.99
N LEU A 434 -16.27 10.40 11.95
CA LEU A 434 -17.24 9.75 12.82
C LEU A 434 -16.88 9.98 14.29
N VAL A 435 -17.81 10.57 15.02
CA VAL A 435 -17.71 10.67 16.49
C VAL A 435 -18.12 9.34 17.11
N GLN A 436 -17.31 8.85 18.05
CA GLN A 436 -17.56 7.67 18.86
C GLN A 436 -17.43 8.03 20.34
N GLN A 437 -17.78 7.12 21.22
CA GLN A 437 -17.82 7.40 22.67
C GLN A 437 -16.47 7.85 23.23
N ASP A 438 -15.37 7.25 22.78
CA ASP A 438 -14.02 7.42 23.32
C ASP A 438 -13.01 7.99 22.31
N LYS A 439 -13.45 8.22 21.05
CA LYS A 439 -12.57 8.64 19.95
C LYS A 439 -13.31 9.32 18.81
N ILE A 440 -12.55 9.99 17.95
CA ILE A 440 -12.98 10.39 16.60
C ILE A 440 -12.28 9.45 15.61
N SER A 441 -13.06 8.84 14.72
CA SER A 441 -12.55 8.06 13.61
C SER A 441 -12.61 8.86 12.31
N ILE A 442 -11.52 8.89 11.59
CA ILE A 442 -11.38 9.61 10.32
C ILE A 442 -11.02 8.61 9.23
N GLN A 443 -11.70 8.69 8.09
CA GLN A 443 -11.37 7.89 6.91
C GLN A 443 -10.77 8.76 5.82
N VAL A 444 -9.57 8.36 5.37
CA VAL A 444 -8.80 9.05 4.33
C VAL A 444 -8.56 8.11 3.17
N TYR A 445 -8.73 8.61 1.96
CA TYR A 445 -8.39 7.90 0.72
C TYR A 445 -7.15 8.49 0.09
N THR A 446 -6.29 7.62 -0.39
CA THR A 446 -5.20 8.02 -1.27
C THR A 446 -5.09 7.07 -2.44
N GLU A 447 -4.79 7.61 -3.60
CA GLU A 447 -4.55 6.89 -4.85
C GLU A 447 -3.22 7.33 -5.45
N GLY A 448 -2.57 6.41 -6.14
CA GLY A 448 -1.30 6.68 -6.78
C GLY A 448 -0.78 5.50 -7.55
N GLU A 449 0.46 5.60 -8.01
CA GLU A 449 1.17 4.51 -8.67
C GLU A 449 2.39 4.10 -7.86
N SER A 450 2.75 2.82 -7.95
CA SER A 450 3.94 2.29 -7.29
C SER A 450 4.73 1.38 -8.22
N ALA A 451 6.04 1.28 -7.96
CA ALA A 451 6.94 0.37 -8.65
C ALA A 451 8.00 -0.17 -7.69
N ILE A 452 8.47 -1.38 -7.95
CA ILE A 452 9.65 -1.93 -7.28
C ILE A 452 10.88 -1.64 -8.12
N LEU A 453 11.90 -1.13 -7.47
CA LEU A 453 13.23 -0.92 -8.03
C LEU A 453 14.20 -1.92 -7.38
N PHE A 454 14.93 -2.67 -8.19
CA PHE A 454 16.05 -3.49 -7.77
C PHE A 454 17.35 -2.72 -8.01
N GLN A 455 18.19 -2.55 -7.00
CA GLN A 455 19.46 -1.81 -7.10
C GLN A 455 20.58 -2.53 -6.38
#